data_d971f03311a38e3db5489d17af18a224
#
_entry.id   d971f03311a38e3db5489d17af18a224
#
_cell.length_a   1.000
_cell.length_b   1.000
_cell.length_c   1.000
_cell.angle_alpha   90.00
_cell.angle_beta   90.00
_cell.angle_gamma   90.00
#
_symmetry.space_group_name_H-M   'P 1'
#
loop_
_entity.id
_entity.type
_entity.pdbx_description
1 polymer ?
#
loop_
_entity_poly.entity_id
_entity_poly.type
_entity_poly.pdbx_seq_one_letter_code
_entity_poly.pdbx_strand_id
1 'polypeptide(L)'
;MTKHMNKGLPFDEWPPEDRMMFESLTAEGPIDDGPWVSLSATTIRTRRYSYGHWLGFLRKSHPALLDQPLSARVTRETIKGYTLAMGVNSTQTTVGIELQRLYHTVSAAMPRDDWSWLFGLVQRVRKRAVRAPKPYVLSVDLYRLGLELMEDARNKSALLPRVILSQAEQFRDGLMIAFLAVAPMRRSGFTNLRLGEQVVKIGGLWRVYLSADMVKTGISEDFEIQSELGRYVDEYIEIYRPVFPNSHAHKGMWPYGERPMTDKMVRRYLCKHTKNRLGVAISPHGFRRGAASFLAAADPKNIRAAKDLLQHNSFAITEQHYIHGANSRRAGHSLANIIAAKAAAFDDGT
;
A
#
# COMPACT_ATOMS: atom_id res chain seq x y z
N MET A 1 4.86 -9.80 -30.76
CA MET A 1 4.19 -8.50 -30.97
C MET A 1 4.28 -7.70 -29.68
N THR A 2 5.04 -6.62 -29.72
CA THR A 2 5.48 -5.83 -28.57
C THR A 2 4.30 -5.09 -27.90
N LYS A 3 4.22 -5.22 -26.58
CA LYS A 3 3.31 -4.48 -25.69
C LYS A 3 3.63 -2.97 -25.73
N HIS A 4 3.24 -2.28 -26.77
CA HIS A 4 3.18 -0.82 -26.74
C HIS A 4 1.83 -0.39 -26.14
N MET A 5 1.71 -0.43 -24.82
CA MET A 5 0.81 0.49 -24.15
C MET A 5 1.10 1.90 -24.68
N ASN A 6 0.08 2.68 -24.97
CA ASN A 6 0.23 4.10 -25.27
C ASN A 6 1.08 4.71 -24.16
N LYS A 7 2.33 5.07 -24.46
CA LYS A 7 3.14 5.84 -23.52
C LYS A 7 2.38 7.15 -23.32
N GLY A 8 2.08 7.48 -22.07
CA GLY A 8 1.52 8.78 -21.75
C GLY A 8 2.45 9.86 -22.25
N LEU A 9 1.90 10.97 -22.68
CA LEU A 9 2.68 12.13 -23.08
C LEU A 9 3.40 12.68 -21.85
N PRO A 10 4.74 12.83 -21.84
CA PRO A 10 5.46 13.51 -20.77
C PRO A 10 4.92 14.93 -20.55
N PHE A 11 5.02 15.44 -19.34
CA PHE A 11 4.40 16.73 -18.99
C PHE A 11 4.98 17.91 -19.79
N ASP A 12 6.25 17.87 -20.07
CA ASP A 12 6.99 18.85 -20.89
C ASP A 12 6.58 18.85 -22.37
N GLU A 13 6.03 17.72 -22.85
CA GLU A 13 5.49 17.59 -24.22
C GLU A 13 3.99 17.91 -24.31
N TRP A 14 3.33 18.30 -23.23
CA TRP A 14 1.91 18.66 -23.28
C TRP A 14 1.69 19.99 -24.02
N PRO A 15 0.56 20.18 -24.71
CA PRO A 15 0.19 21.49 -25.20
C PRO A 15 0.30 22.57 -24.12
N PRO A 16 0.76 23.78 -24.43
CA PRO A 16 0.95 24.84 -23.43
C PRO A 16 -0.29 25.12 -22.57
N GLU A 17 -1.48 25.13 -23.18
CA GLU A 17 -2.75 25.35 -22.49
C GLU A 17 -3.05 24.24 -21.47
N ASP A 18 -2.75 22.97 -21.78
CA ASP A 18 -2.94 21.85 -20.88
C ASP A 18 -1.98 21.92 -19.67
N ARG A 19 -0.75 22.38 -19.89
CA ARG A 19 0.21 22.61 -18.80
C ARG A 19 -0.28 23.71 -17.87
N MET A 20 -0.62 24.87 -18.43
CA MET A 20 -1.15 25.99 -17.65
C MET A 20 -2.42 25.62 -16.88
N MET A 21 -3.35 24.94 -17.55
CA MET A 21 -4.55 24.40 -16.89
C MET A 21 -4.20 23.48 -15.73
N PHE A 22 -3.32 22.51 -15.93
CA PHE A 22 -2.98 21.55 -14.88
C PHE A 22 -2.23 22.20 -13.71
N GLU A 23 -1.37 23.16 -13.97
CA GLU A 23 -0.67 23.96 -12.98
C GLU A 23 -1.65 24.82 -12.16
N SER A 24 -2.61 25.47 -12.80
CA SER A 24 -3.63 26.28 -12.12
C SER A 24 -4.49 25.46 -11.15
N LEU A 25 -4.72 24.16 -11.42
CA LEU A 25 -5.46 23.29 -10.50
C LEU A 25 -4.73 23.07 -9.16
N THR A 26 -3.42 23.23 -9.13
CA THR A 26 -2.57 22.97 -7.97
C THR A 26 -1.91 24.22 -7.40
N ALA A 27 -2.12 25.37 -8.02
CA ALA A 27 -1.52 26.63 -7.61
C ALA A 27 -2.20 27.20 -6.36
N GLU A 28 -1.40 27.66 -5.41
CA GLU A 28 -1.87 28.55 -4.36
C GLU A 28 -2.08 29.94 -4.92
N GLY A 29 -3.24 30.52 -4.70
CA GLY A 29 -3.60 31.83 -5.21
C GLY A 29 -3.63 32.89 -4.09
N PRO A 30 -3.53 34.17 -4.45
CA PRO A 30 -3.59 35.25 -3.46
C PRO A 30 -5.01 35.48 -2.90
N ILE A 31 -6.05 35.01 -3.56
CA ILE A 31 -7.45 35.12 -3.17
C ILE A 31 -8.10 33.73 -3.16
N ASP A 32 -7.97 32.98 -4.25
CA ASP A 32 -8.55 31.66 -4.39
C ASP A 32 -7.48 30.63 -4.77
N ASP A 33 -7.45 29.54 -4.03
CA ASP A 33 -6.60 28.40 -4.31
C ASP A 33 -7.14 27.55 -5.46
N GLY A 34 -6.25 26.92 -6.21
CA GLY A 34 -6.62 25.89 -7.16
C GLY A 34 -7.32 24.72 -6.44
N PRO A 35 -8.30 24.07 -7.09
CA PRO A 35 -9.16 23.06 -6.45
C PRO A 35 -8.42 21.81 -5.95
N TRP A 36 -7.13 21.69 -6.22
CA TRP A 36 -6.30 20.56 -5.82
C TRP A 36 -5.16 20.88 -4.86
N VAL A 37 -5.08 22.09 -4.32
CA VAL A 37 -4.07 22.49 -3.36
C VAL A 37 -4.04 21.56 -2.13
N SER A 38 -5.21 21.15 -1.63
CA SER A 38 -5.32 20.22 -0.50
C SER A 38 -5.02 18.75 -0.82
N LEU A 39 -4.81 18.40 -2.09
CA LEU A 39 -4.55 17.01 -2.48
C LEU A 39 -3.10 16.60 -2.24
N SER A 40 -2.91 15.33 -1.84
CA SER A 40 -1.56 14.79 -1.70
C SER A 40 -0.78 14.81 -3.02
N ALA A 41 0.53 15.05 -2.96
CA ALA A 41 1.43 15.03 -4.12
C ALA A 41 1.32 13.71 -4.95
N THR A 42 1.05 12.59 -4.27
CA THR A 42 0.82 11.30 -4.95
C THR A 42 -0.48 11.30 -5.76
N THR A 43 -1.55 11.91 -5.26
CA THR A 43 -2.82 12.04 -5.99
C THR A 43 -2.65 12.91 -7.22
N ILE A 44 -2.01 14.07 -7.07
CA ILE A 44 -1.71 14.99 -8.18
C ILE A 44 -0.86 14.27 -9.23
N ARG A 45 0.24 13.61 -8.82
CA ARG A 45 1.10 12.86 -9.74
C ARG A 45 0.36 11.77 -10.50
N THR A 46 -0.55 11.04 -9.87
CA THR A 46 -1.31 9.99 -10.57
C THR A 46 -2.35 10.57 -11.52
N ARG A 47 -2.98 11.70 -11.20
CA ARG A 47 -3.88 12.42 -12.12
C ARG A 47 -3.11 12.95 -13.33
N ARG A 48 -1.94 13.58 -13.09
CA ARG A 48 -1.04 14.03 -14.16
C ARG A 48 -0.66 12.91 -15.13
N TYR A 49 -0.27 11.76 -14.58
CA TYR A 49 0.07 10.58 -15.36
C TYR A 49 -1.13 10.09 -16.21
N SER A 50 -2.32 10.00 -15.62
CA SER A 50 -3.53 9.56 -16.33
C SER A 50 -3.94 10.55 -17.43
N TYR A 51 -3.81 11.86 -17.17
CA TYR A 51 -4.09 12.88 -18.17
C TYR A 51 -3.08 12.83 -19.32
N GLY A 52 -1.79 12.62 -19.03
CA GLY A 52 -0.77 12.37 -20.04
C GLY A 52 -1.07 11.14 -20.91
N HIS A 53 -1.67 10.08 -20.35
CA HIS A 53 -2.13 8.93 -21.13
C HIS A 53 -3.27 9.30 -22.09
N TRP A 54 -4.20 10.14 -21.66
CA TRP A 54 -5.26 10.67 -22.48
C TRP A 54 -4.70 11.51 -23.66
N LEU A 55 -3.78 12.44 -23.37
CA LEU A 55 -3.13 13.24 -24.41
C LEU A 55 -2.31 12.37 -25.38
N GLY A 56 -1.63 11.33 -24.88
CA GLY A 56 -0.92 10.36 -25.71
C GLY A 56 -1.85 9.58 -26.64
N PHE A 57 -3.06 9.25 -26.19
CA PHE A 57 -4.08 8.66 -27.04
C PHE A 57 -4.54 9.65 -28.12
N LEU A 58 -4.84 10.90 -27.76
CA LEU A 58 -5.24 11.93 -28.74
C LEU A 58 -4.16 12.15 -29.77
N ARG A 59 -2.89 12.29 -29.37
CA ARG A 59 -1.76 12.48 -30.31
C ARG A 59 -1.69 11.38 -31.35
N LYS A 60 -2.01 10.15 -30.96
CA LYS A 60 -1.96 8.99 -31.86
C LYS A 60 -3.19 8.85 -32.74
N SER A 61 -4.37 9.08 -32.21
CA SER A 61 -5.64 8.76 -32.87
C SER A 61 -6.37 9.98 -33.45
N HIS A 62 -6.16 11.15 -32.85
CA HIS A 62 -6.84 12.41 -33.21
C HIS A 62 -5.89 13.59 -33.01
N PRO A 63 -4.73 13.66 -33.73
CA PRO A 63 -3.69 14.67 -33.47
C PRO A 63 -4.20 16.11 -33.61
N ALA A 64 -5.09 16.39 -34.54
CA ALA A 64 -5.68 17.71 -34.74
C ALA A 64 -6.53 18.20 -33.53
N LEU A 65 -6.96 17.30 -32.65
CA LEU A 65 -7.69 17.69 -31.44
C LEU A 65 -6.76 18.28 -30.36
N LEU A 66 -5.46 18.08 -30.44
CA LEU A 66 -4.52 18.67 -29.47
C LEU A 66 -4.45 20.19 -29.56
N ASP A 67 -4.78 20.74 -30.75
CA ASP A 67 -4.82 22.17 -31.00
C ASP A 67 -6.20 22.80 -30.72
N GLN A 68 -7.16 21.99 -30.26
CA GLN A 68 -8.51 22.42 -29.92
C GLN A 68 -8.66 22.66 -28.41
N PRO A 69 -9.63 23.47 -27.95
CA PRO A 69 -9.95 23.62 -26.53
C PRO A 69 -10.31 22.29 -25.88
N LEU A 70 -10.07 22.17 -24.57
CA LEU A 70 -10.32 20.94 -23.81
C LEU A 70 -11.77 20.44 -23.94
N SER A 71 -12.75 21.34 -23.97
CA SER A 71 -14.18 21.03 -24.19
C SER A 71 -14.47 20.33 -25.52
N ALA A 72 -13.75 20.68 -26.58
CA ALA A 72 -13.87 20.05 -27.88
C ALA A 72 -13.19 18.66 -27.95
N ARG A 73 -12.20 18.42 -27.10
CA ARG A 73 -11.46 17.15 -27.06
C ARG A 73 -12.19 16.08 -26.27
N VAL A 74 -12.90 16.45 -25.18
CA VAL A 74 -13.54 15.51 -24.25
C VAL A 74 -15.00 15.32 -24.65
N THR A 75 -15.22 14.51 -25.67
CA THR A 75 -16.54 14.14 -26.19
C THR A 75 -16.87 12.68 -25.90
N ARG A 76 -18.16 12.31 -26.04
CA ARG A 76 -18.58 10.92 -25.90
C ARG A 76 -17.84 9.98 -26.84
N GLU A 77 -17.54 10.45 -28.05
CA GLU A 77 -16.87 9.70 -29.09
C GLU A 77 -15.38 9.47 -28.77
N THR A 78 -14.65 10.53 -28.43
CA THR A 78 -13.23 10.42 -28.07
C THR A 78 -13.03 9.59 -26.82
N ILE A 79 -13.88 9.73 -25.80
CA ILE A 79 -13.85 8.92 -24.57
C ILE A 79 -14.20 7.45 -24.88
N LYS A 80 -15.13 7.17 -25.78
CA LYS A 80 -15.41 5.79 -26.24
C LYS A 80 -14.19 5.18 -26.90
N GLY A 81 -13.54 5.91 -27.83
CA GLY A 81 -12.30 5.46 -28.46
C GLY A 81 -11.18 5.19 -27.47
N TYR A 82 -10.97 6.11 -26.52
CA TYR A 82 -9.98 5.94 -25.44
C TYR A 82 -10.25 4.71 -24.56
N THR A 83 -11.51 4.53 -24.19
CA THR A 83 -11.95 3.38 -23.38
C THR A 83 -11.67 2.04 -24.09
N LEU A 84 -11.97 1.98 -25.38
CA LEU A 84 -11.69 0.80 -26.23
C LEU A 84 -10.18 0.55 -26.37
N ALA A 85 -9.42 1.60 -26.66
CA ALA A 85 -7.97 1.51 -26.81
C ALA A 85 -7.27 1.03 -25.51
N MET A 86 -7.72 1.51 -24.36
CA MET A 86 -7.23 1.00 -23.05
C MET A 86 -7.64 -0.45 -22.80
N GLY A 87 -8.86 -0.83 -23.17
CA GLY A 87 -9.43 -2.16 -22.93
C GLY A 87 -8.65 -3.30 -23.60
N VAL A 88 -7.90 -3.01 -24.66
CA VAL A 88 -7.06 -4.01 -25.35
C VAL A 88 -5.97 -4.59 -24.44
N ASN A 89 -5.38 -3.77 -23.57
CA ASN A 89 -4.21 -4.14 -22.77
C ASN A 89 -4.40 -3.97 -21.25
N SER A 90 -5.60 -3.60 -20.80
CA SER A 90 -5.88 -3.29 -19.41
C SER A 90 -7.14 -3.98 -18.90
N THR A 91 -7.16 -4.28 -17.61
CA THR A 91 -8.38 -4.79 -16.97
C THR A 91 -9.45 -3.71 -16.88
N GLN A 92 -10.73 -4.09 -16.83
CA GLN A 92 -11.85 -3.16 -16.64
C GLN A 92 -11.69 -2.31 -15.38
N THR A 93 -11.07 -2.86 -14.32
CA THR A 93 -10.74 -2.10 -13.12
C THR A 93 -9.76 -0.96 -13.43
N THR A 94 -8.71 -1.23 -14.20
CA THR A 94 -7.72 -0.22 -14.61
C THR A 94 -8.36 0.84 -15.48
N VAL A 95 -9.15 0.44 -16.48
CA VAL A 95 -9.90 1.36 -17.33
C VAL A 95 -10.81 2.27 -16.50
N GLY A 96 -11.56 1.72 -15.56
CA GLY A 96 -12.42 2.51 -14.68
C GLY A 96 -11.67 3.50 -13.80
N ILE A 97 -10.47 3.15 -13.34
CA ILE A 97 -9.60 4.07 -12.57
C ILE A 97 -9.08 5.21 -13.43
N GLU A 98 -8.59 4.91 -14.63
CA GLU A 98 -8.08 5.92 -15.56
C GLU A 98 -9.17 6.90 -15.99
N LEU A 99 -10.37 6.41 -16.33
CA LEU A 99 -11.53 7.25 -16.65
C LEU A 99 -11.96 8.10 -15.45
N GLN A 100 -11.91 7.56 -14.22
CA GLN A 100 -12.23 8.34 -13.03
C GLN A 100 -11.25 9.48 -12.81
N ARG A 101 -9.95 9.23 -13.02
CA ARG A 101 -8.92 10.27 -12.88
C ARG A 101 -9.06 11.34 -13.96
N LEU A 102 -9.36 10.95 -15.21
CA LEU A 102 -9.67 11.88 -16.28
C LEU A 102 -10.91 12.72 -15.92
N TYR A 103 -12.00 12.09 -15.48
CA TYR A 103 -13.19 12.79 -14.99
C TYR A 103 -12.85 13.85 -13.94
N HIS A 104 -12.06 13.47 -12.91
CA HIS A 104 -11.64 14.45 -11.89
C HIS A 104 -10.81 15.60 -12.44
N THR A 105 -10.02 15.37 -13.50
CA THR A 105 -9.21 16.41 -14.11
C THR A 105 -10.11 17.37 -14.91
N VAL A 106 -10.95 16.85 -15.79
CA VAL A 106 -11.79 17.70 -16.65
C VAL A 106 -12.87 18.42 -15.86
N SER A 107 -13.48 17.79 -14.85
CA SER A 107 -14.48 18.44 -14.01
C SER A 107 -13.89 19.54 -13.11
N ALA A 108 -12.63 19.43 -12.72
CA ALA A 108 -11.94 20.49 -11.98
C ALA A 108 -11.50 21.64 -12.91
N ALA A 109 -11.05 21.31 -14.13
CA ALA A 109 -10.62 22.29 -15.11
C ALA A 109 -11.81 23.09 -15.71
N MET A 110 -12.96 22.46 -15.84
CA MET A 110 -14.16 23.06 -16.43
C MET A 110 -15.38 22.81 -15.52
N PRO A 111 -15.47 23.50 -14.39
CA PRO A 111 -16.51 23.23 -13.36
C PRO A 111 -17.92 23.68 -13.79
N ARG A 112 -18.02 24.50 -14.83
CA ARG A 112 -19.32 24.99 -15.36
C ARG A 112 -19.96 24.05 -16.37
N ASP A 113 -19.19 23.05 -16.88
CA ASP A 113 -19.67 22.11 -17.88
C ASP A 113 -20.35 20.91 -17.22
N ASP A 114 -21.35 20.32 -17.87
CA ASP A 114 -21.99 19.10 -17.38
C ASP A 114 -21.18 17.84 -17.70
N TRP A 115 -20.53 17.31 -16.70
CA TRP A 115 -19.76 16.07 -16.74
C TRP A 115 -20.51 14.83 -16.20
N SER A 116 -21.81 14.95 -15.94
CA SER A 116 -22.65 13.86 -15.41
C SER A 116 -22.61 12.61 -16.29
N TRP A 117 -22.55 12.79 -17.60
CA TRP A 117 -22.45 11.69 -18.57
C TRP A 117 -21.15 10.91 -18.44
N LEU A 118 -20.02 11.59 -18.20
CA LEU A 118 -18.70 10.97 -18.03
C LEU A 118 -18.65 10.27 -16.67
N PHE A 119 -19.14 10.89 -15.62
CA PHE A 119 -19.30 10.25 -14.31
C PHE A 119 -20.16 8.98 -14.41
N GLY A 120 -21.30 9.04 -15.09
CA GLY A 120 -22.16 7.88 -15.34
C GLY A 120 -21.44 6.75 -16.10
N LEU A 121 -20.57 7.09 -17.08
CA LEU A 121 -19.73 6.10 -17.75
C LEU A 121 -18.73 5.46 -16.77
N VAL A 122 -18.02 6.25 -15.96
CA VAL A 122 -17.09 5.76 -14.95
C VAL A 122 -17.78 4.76 -14.02
N GLN A 123 -18.97 5.10 -13.51
CA GLN A 123 -19.73 4.21 -12.63
C GLN A 123 -20.11 2.90 -13.33
N ARG A 124 -20.57 2.94 -14.57
CA ARG A 124 -20.89 1.73 -15.36
C ARG A 124 -19.70 0.83 -15.58
N VAL A 125 -18.54 1.40 -15.98
CA VAL A 125 -17.32 0.64 -16.19
C VAL A 125 -16.85 -0.02 -14.89
N ARG A 126 -16.88 0.71 -13.77
CA ARG A 126 -16.48 0.20 -12.46
C ARG A 126 -17.43 -0.90 -11.95
N LYS A 127 -18.73 -0.76 -12.18
CA LYS A 127 -19.73 -1.77 -11.80
C LYS A 127 -19.55 -3.08 -12.57
N ARG A 128 -19.16 -2.99 -13.85
CA ARG A 128 -18.87 -4.17 -14.70
C ARG A 128 -17.52 -4.82 -14.43
N ALA A 129 -16.64 -4.16 -13.69
CA ALA A 129 -15.31 -4.70 -13.38
C ALA A 129 -15.44 -5.87 -12.41
N VAL A 130 -15.33 -7.09 -12.93
CA VAL A 130 -15.23 -8.31 -12.12
C VAL A 130 -13.88 -8.31 -11.42
N ARG A 131 -13.90 -8.26 -10.09
CA ARG A 131 -12.70 -8.40 -9.27
C ARG A 131 -12.56 -9.85 -8.85
N ALA A 132 -11.59 -10.56 -9.39
CA ALA A 132 -11.23 -11.86 -8.84
C ALA A 132 -10.84 -11.71 -7.36
N PRO A 133 -11.29 -12.60 -6.49
CA PRO A 133 -10.85 -12.64 -5.09
C PRO A 133 -9.32 -12.72 -5.06
N LYS A 134 -8.70 -11.81 -4.34
CA LYS A 134 -7.24 -11.88 -4.17
C LYS A 134 -6.92 -12.91 -3.10
N PRO A 135 -5.92 -13.76 -3.31
CA PRO A 135 -5.54 -14.75 -2.32
C PRO A 135 -5.12 -14.05 -1.02
N TYR A 136 -5.39 -14.70 0.10
CA TYR A 136 -4.88 -14.34 1.42
C TYR A 136 -4.48 -15.63 2.15
N VAL A 137 -3.66 -15.46 3.16
CA VAL A 137 -3.24 -16.50 4.10
C VAL A 137 -3.59 -15.99 5.48
N LEU A 138 -3.98 -16.86 6.39
CA LEU A 138 -4.31 -16.48 7.76
C LEU A 138 -3.08 -15.93 8.50
N SER A 139 -3.31 -15.02 9.45
CA SER A 139 -2.20 -14.41 10.17
C SER A 139 -1.37 -15.42 10.96
N VAL A 140 -1.98 -16.48 11.47
CA VAL A 140 -1.26 -17.54 12.18
C VAL A 140 -0.26 -18.25 11.29
N ASP A 141 -0.62 -18.58 10.05
CA ASP A 141 0.29 -19.25 9.11
C ASP A 141 1.42 -18.32 8.65
N LEU A 142 1.12 -17.03 8.49
CA LEU A 142 2.13 -16.01 8.18
C LEU A 142 3.08 -15.81 9.38
N TYR A 143 2.56 -15.81 10.59
CA TYR A 143 3.37 -15.69 11.79
C TYR A 143 4.34 -16.88 11.92
N ARG A 144 3.81 -18.11 11.78
CA ARG A 144 4.62 -19.34 11.79
C ARG A 144 5.71 -19.30 10.71
N LEU A 145 5.36 -18.94 9.47
CA LEU A 145 6.35 -18.78 8.40
C LEU A 145 7.46 -17.80 8.78
N GLY A 146 7.12 -16.70 9.43
CA GLY A 146 8.10 -15.72 9.90
C GLY A 146 9.07 -16.33 10.93
N LEU A 147 8.53 -17.08 11.92
CA LEU A 147 9.35 -17.78 12.92
C LEU A 147 10.25 -18.83 12.25
N GLU A 148 9.71 -19.69 11.39
CA GLU A 148 10.49 -20.70 10.66
C GLU A 148 11.67 -20.09 9.89
N LEU A 149 11.47 -18.97 9.21
CA LEU A 149 12.54 -18.29 8.47
C LEU A 149 13.64 -17.74 9.41
N MET A 150 13.26 -17.26 10.60
CA MET A 150 14.23 -16.79 11.59
C MET A 150 15.01 -17.97 12.20
N GLU A 151 14.34 -19.06 12.54
CA GLU A 151 14.99 -20.28 13.03
C GLU A 151 15.90 -20.90 11.96
N ASP A 152 15.44 -21.00 10.70
CA ASP A 152 16.29 -21.43 9.59
C ASP A 152 17.55 -20.56 9.45
N ALA A 153 17.46 -19.26 9.73
CA ALA A 153 18.60 -18.36 9.69
C ALA A 153 19.56 -18.64 10.87
N ARG A 154 19.06 -18.89 12.07
CA ARG A 154 19.87 -19.25 13.25
C ARG A 154 20.66 -20.54 13.03
N ASN A 155 20.04 -21.54 12.42
CA ASN A 155 20.60 -22.87 12.22
C ASN A 155 21.64 -22.97 11.11
N LYS A 156 21.84 -21.89 10.32
CA LYS A 156 22.89 -21.87 9.29
C LYS A 156 24.26 -21.67 9.89
N SER A 157 25.21 -22.50 9.48
CA SER A 157 26.61 -22.30 9.84
C SER A 157 27.19 -21.14 9.03
N ALA A 158 27.63 -20.09 9.70
CA ALA A 158 28.18 -18.89 9.09
C ALA A 158 29.72 -18.92 9.12
N LEU A 159 30.33 -19.44 8.07
CA LEU A 159 31.79 -19.53 7.96
C LEU A 159 32.38 -18.37 7.14
N LEU A 160 31.60 -17.67 6.33
CA LEU A 160 32.05 -16.61 5.43
C LEU A 160 31.20 -15.34 5.56
N PRO A 161 31.77 -14.13 5.35
CA PRO A 161 31.01 -12.86 5.43
C PRO A 161 29.75 -12.83 4.55
N ARG A 162 29.80 -13.44 3.37
CA ARG A 162 28.64 -13.56 2.47
C ARG A 162 27.53 -14.42 3.05
N VAL A 163 27.88 -15.48 3.75
CA VAL A 163 26.91 -16.37 4.42
C VAL A 163 26.26 -15.63 5.57
N ILE A 164 27.02 -14.88 6.35
CA ILE A 164 26.51 -14.05 7.45
C ILE A 164 25.48 -13.04 6.96
N LEU A 165 25.77 -12.32 5.88
CA LEU A 165 24.81 -11.36 5.30
C LEU A 165 23.54 -12.07 4.82
N SER A 166 23.66 -13.22 4.17
CA SER A 166 22.51 -14.01 3.73
C SER A 166 21.64 -14.49 4.90
N GLN A 167 22.22 -14.82 6.05
CA GLN A 167 21.49 -15.16 7.26
C GLN A 167 20.76 -13.94 7.82
N ALA A 168 21.45 -12.80 7.92
CA ALA A 168 20.87 -11.55 8.38
C ALA A 168 19.69 -11.11 7.48
N GLU A 169 19.82 -11.26 6.16
CA GLU A 169 18.73 -11.01 5.21
C GLU A 169 17.54 -11.95 5.46
N GLN A 170 17.78 -13.25 5.65
CA GLN A 170 16.72 -14.22 5.90
C GLN A 170 16.03 -13.97 7.23
N PHE A 171 16.78 -13.67 8.30
CA PHE A 171 16.23 -13.34 9.62
C PHE A 171 15.37 -12.06 9.55
N ARG A 172 15.88 -11.00 8.92
CA ARG A 172 15.13 -9.76 8.67
C ARG A 172 13.81 -10.05 7.93
N ASP A 173 13.86 -10.84 6.88
CA ASP A 173 12.69 -11.15 6.05
C ASP A 173 11.66 -11.97 6.84
N GLY A 174 12.11 -12.92 7.67
CA GLY A 174 11.27 -13.67 8.61
C GLY A 174 10.62 -12.74 9.64
N LEU A 175 11.40 -11.85 10.25
CA LEU A 175 10.89 -10.86 11.19
C LEU A 175 9.88 -9.91 10.52
N MET A 176 10.11 -9.44 9.31
CA MET A 176 9.15 -8.63 8.57
C MET A 176 7.80 -9.34 8.40
N ILE A 177 7.81 -10.64 8.13
CA ILE A 177 6.61 -11.46 7.96
C ILE A 177 5.88 -11.62 9.29
N ALA A 178 6.57 -12.07 10.36
CA ALA A 178 5.99 -12.24 11.68
C ALA A 178 5.43 -10.91 12.23
N PHE A 179 6.18 -9.84 12.04
CA PHE A 179 5.79 -8.49 12.48
C PHE A 179 4.49 -8.01 11.82
N LEU A 180 4.38 -8.13 10.49
CA LEU A 180 3.17 -7.78 9.75
C LEU A 180 1.99 -8.71 10.03
N ALA A 181 2.23 -9.94 10.48
CA ALA A 181 1.17 -10.85 10.88
C ALA A 181 0.46 -10.41 12.16
N VAL A 182 1.20 -9.81 13.13
CA VAL A 182 0.66 -9.32 14.41
C VAL A 182 0.31 -7.83 14.38
N ALA A 183 1.06 -7.02 13.61
CA ALA A 183 0.86 -5.59 13.43
C ALA A 183 0.65 -5.25 11.94
N PRO A 184 -0.54 -5.54 11.38
CA PRO A 184 -0.81 -5.46 9.94
C PRO A 184 -0.98 -4.01 9.48
N MET A 185 0.04 -3.20 9.62
CA MET A 185 0.06 -1.79 9.23
C MET A 185 0.12 -1.60 7.70
N ARG A 186 -0.11 -0.38 7.24
CA ARG A 186 0.00 -0.05 5.82
C ARG A 186 1.45 -0.11 5.34
N ARG A 187 1.65 -0.51 4.07
CA ARG A 187 2.99 -0.72 3.49
C ARG A 187 3.94 0.46 3.73
N SER A 188 3.49 1.70 3.48
CA SER A 188 4.34 2.88 3.66
C SER A 188 4.74 3.08 5.13
N GLY A 189 3.81 2.93 6.08
CA GLY A 189 4.11 2.98 7.51
C GLY A 189 5.14 1.92 7.89
N PHE A 190 4.91 0.67 7.50
CA PHE A 190 5.83 -0.44 7.77
C PHE A 190 7.22 -0.25 7.16
N THR A 191 7.30 0.20 5.91
CA THR A 191 8.60 0.41 5.23
C THR A 191 9.41 1.51 5.88
N ASN A 192 8.74 2.56 6.35
CA ASN A 192 9.39 3.75 6.92
C ASN A 192 9.60 3.69 8.44
N LEU A 193 9.43 2.53 9.07
CA LEU A 193 9.71 2.36 10.49
C LEU A 193 11.16 2.70 10.81
N ARG A 194 11.37 3.44 11.89
CA ARG A 194 12.68 3.89 12.38
C ARG A 194 12.85 3.51 13.85
N LEU A 195 13.98 2.91 14.17
CA LEU A 195 14.35 2.55 15.54
C LEU A 195 14.59 3.81 16.38
N GLY A 196 14.07 3.79 17.60
CA GLY A 196 14.16 4.91 18.52
C GLY A 196 13.21 6.07 18.21
N GLU A 197 12.36 5.93 17.17
CA GLU A 197 11.33 6.91 16.79
C GLU A 197 9.95 6.24 16.77
N GLN A 198 9.62 5.50 15.71
CA GLN A 198 8.36 4.77 15.63
C GLN A 198 8.41 3.42 16.33
N VAL A 199 9.60 2.79 16.37
CA VAL A 199 9.83 1.49 17.04
C VAL A 199 10.67 1.73 18.28
N VAL A 200 10.04 1.59 19.44
CA VAL A 200 10.66 1.89 20.75
C VAL A 200 10.39 0.75 21.75
N LYS A 201 11.28 0.57 22.71
CA LYS A 201 11.08 -0.37 23.82
C LYS A 201 10.69 0.40 25.08
N ILE A 202 9.50 0.15 25.61
CA ILE A 202 8.94 0.83 26.77
C ILE A 202 8.51 -0.22 27.79
N GLY A 203 9.02 -0.14 29.01
CA GLY A 203 8.70 -1.11 30.06
C GLY A 203 9.04 -2.57 29.70
N GLY A 204 10.11 -2.76 28.90
CA GLY A 204 10.52 -4.09 28.43
C GLY A 204 9.79 -4.61 27.20
N LEU A 205 8.74 -3.96 26.75
CA LEU A 205 7.94 -4.35 25.57
C LEU A 205 8.24 -3.44 24.37
N TRP A 206 8.34 -4.04 23.20
CA TRP A 206 8.44 -3.30 21.94
C TRP A 206 7.10 -2.71 21.53
N ARG A 207 7.13 -1.49 21.06
CA ARG A 207 5.96 -0.74 20.66
C ARG A 207 6.20 -0.02 19.34
N VAL A 208 5.18 0.01 18.49
CA VAL A 208 5.19 0.75 17.24
C VAL A 208 4.11 1.83 17.30
N TYR A 209 4.54 3.07 17.15
CA TYR A 209 3.64 4.21 17.10
C TYR A 209 3.82 4.97 15.80
N LEU A 210 2.74 5.15 15.05
CA LEU A 210 2.66 6.00 13.86
C LEU A 210 1.70 7.14 14.16
N SER A 211 2.19 8.36 14.10
CA SER A 211 1.36 9.56 14.28
C SER A 211 0.37 9.76 13.12
N ALA A 212 -0.65 10.56 13.32
CA ALA A 212 -1.74 10.75 12.36
C ALA A 212 -1.26 11.30 10.99
N ASP A 213 -0.25 12.16 11.00
CA ASP A 213 0.37 12.71 9.78
C ASP A 213 1.16 11.68 8.97
N MET A 214 1.68 10.63 9.61
CA MET A 214 2.37 9.52 8.96
C MET A 214 1.42 8.51 8.32
N VAL A 215 0.15 8.53 8.71
CA VAL A 215 -0.85 7.54 8.27
C VAL A 215 -1.84 8.17 7.30
N LYS A 216 -2.03 7.54 6.14
CA LYS A 216 -2.93 8.04 5.08
C LYS A 216 -4.36 8.35 5.54
N THR A 217 -4.82 7.74 6.62
CA THR A 217 -6.16 7.96 7.19
C THR A 217 -6.24 9.14 8.15
N GLY A 218 -5.11 9.74 8.53
CA GLY A 218 -5.07 10.78 9.55
C GLY A 218 -5.42 10.25 10.96
N ILE A 219 -5.35 8.94 11.19
CA ILE A 219 -5.60 8.32 12.49
C ILE A 219 -4.34 7.58 12.91
N SER A 220 -3.79 7.90 14.09
CA SER A 220 -2.59 7.26 14.61
C SER A 220 -2.76 5.75 14.77
N GLU A 221 -1.69 5.01 14.54
CA GLU A 221 -1.61 3.55 14.76
C GLU A 221 -0.66 3.28 15.93
N ASP A 222 -1.05 2.38 16.83
CA ASP A 222 -0.28 2.02 18.02
C ASP A 222 -0.38 0.51 18.23
N PHE A 223 0.76 -0.18 18.09
CA PHE A 223 0.86 -1.63 18.23
C PHE A 223 1.86 -1.98 19.33
N GLU A 224 1.48 -2.86 20.21
CA GLU A 224 2.38 -3.49 21.16
C GLU A 224 2.81 -4.85 20.62
N ILE A 225 4.11 -5.09 20.57
CA ILE A 225 4.69 -6.35 20.13
C ILE A 225 4.86 -7.24 21.36
N GLN A 226 4.16 -8.37 21.37
CA GLN A 226 4.21 -9.32 22.48
C GLN A 226 5.64 -9.79 22.77
N SER A 227 5.93 -10.11 24.01
CA SER A 227 7.27 -10.45 24.51
C SER A 227 7.94 -11.58 23.73
N GLU A 228 7.17 -12.54 23.22
CA GLU A 228 7.68 -13.63 22.40
C GLU A 228 8.31 -13.13 21.09
N LEU A 229 7.58 -12.37 20.28
CA LEU A 229 8.14 -11.77 19.09
C LEU A 229 9.16 -10.67 19.45
N GLY A 230 8.98 -10.01 20.59
CA GLY A 230 9.90 -9.00 21.10
C GLY A 230 11.33 -9.50 21.26
N ARG A 231 11.52 -10.76 21.67
CA ARG A 231 12.85 -11.41 21.75
C ARG A 231 13.53 -11.52 20.39
N TYR A 232 12.78 -11.82 19.34
CA TYR A 232 13.33 -11.82 17.97
C TYR A 232 13.65 -10.40 17.48
N VAL A 233 12.92 -9.39 17.95
CA VAL A 233 13.25 -7.97 17.65
C VAL A 233 14.56 -7.61 18.36
N ASP A 234 14.75 -7.96 19.62
CA ASP A 234 16.01 -7.75 20.34
C ASP A 234 17.18 -8.41 19.61
N GLU A 235 17.07 -9.69 19.32
CA GLU A 235 18.10 -10.45 18.60
C GLU A 235 18.41 -9.87 17.22
N TYR A 236 17.37 -9.45 16.50
CA TYR A 236 17.56 -8.81 15.20
C TYR A 236 18.38 -7.53 15.32
N ILE A 237 18.06 -6.68 16.28
CA ILE A 237 18.73 -5.39 16.47
C ILE A 237 20.18 -5.57 16.93
N GLU A 238 20.41 -6.53 17.82
CA GLU A 238 21.73 -6.76 18.43
C GLU A 238 22.67 -7.57 17.54
N ILE A 239 22.15 -8.57 16.82
CA ILE A 239 23.00 -9.55 16.11
C ILE A 239 22.92 -9.35 14.59
N TYR A 240 21.70 -9.35 14.00
CA TYR A 240 21.57 -9.43 12.55
C TYR A 240 21.57 -8.07 11.86
N ARG A 241 20.94 -7.06 12.45
CA ARG A 241 20.89 -5.73 11.84
C ARG A 241 22.29 -5.10 11.65
N PRO A 242 23.24 -5.22 12.61
CA PRO A 242 24.59 -4.67 12.45
C PRO A 242 25.38 -5.27 11.29
N VAL A 243 25.03 -6.47 10.82
CA VAL A 243 25.70 -7.15 9.68
C VAL A 243 25.45 -6.39 8.36
N PHE A 244 24.38 -5.62 8.24
CA PHE A 244 24.11 -4.85 7.02
C PHE A 244 25.06 -3.66 6.92
N PRO A 245 25.68 -3.43 5.74
CA PRO A 245 26.55 -2.28 5.53
C PRO A 245 25.84 -0.96 5.91
N ASN A 246 26.55 -0.08 6.58
CA ASN A 246 26.07 1.23 7.01
C ASN A 246 24.74 1.24 7.79
N SER A 247 24.31 0.12 8.35
CA SER A 247 23.09 0.05 9.14
C SER A 247 23.10 0.98 10.37
N HIS A 248 24.27 1.28 10.91
CA HIS A 248 24.50 2.23 11.99
C HIS A 248 24.31 3.72 11.57
N ALA A 249 24.47 4.02 10.28
CA ALA A 249 24.34 5.37 9.75
C ALA A 249 22.89 5.81 9.53
N HIS A 250 21.93 4.91 9.71
CA HIS A 250 20.52 5.24 9.58
C HIS A 250 19.65 4.49 10.60
N LYS A 251 18.52 5.12 10.99
CA LYS A 251 17.56 4.53 11.93
C LYS A 251 16.54 3.58 11.28
N GLY A 252 16.54 3.41 9.96
CA GLY A 252 15.57 2.54 9.28
C GLY A 252 15.57 1.12 9.86
N MET A 253 14.37 0.61 10.20
CA MET A 253 14.20 -0.71 10.79
C MET A 253 14.67 -1.83 9.85
N TRP A 254 14.44 -1.66 8.54
CA TRP A 254 14.67 -2.66 7.51
C TRP A 254 15.80 -2.23 6.56
N PRO A 255 17.08 -2.53 6.87
CA PRO A 255 18.21 -2.19 6.01
C PRO A 255 18.27 -3.11 4.78
N TYR A 256 18.80 -2.56 3.68
CA TYR A 256 19.16 -3.29 2.47
C TYR A 256 20.41 -2.66 1.85
N GLY A 257 21.51 -3.39 1.86
CA GLY A 257 22.80 -2.79 1.59
C GLY A 257 23.02 -1.61 2.55
N GLU A 258 23.37 -0.46 2.01
CA GLU A 258 23.72 0.75 2.77
C GLU A 258 22.51 1.65 3.14
N ARG A 259 21.30 1.27 2.81
CA ARG A 259 20.10 2.12 2.97
C ARG A 259 18.92 1.34 3.55
N PRO A 260 17.89 2.03 4.04
CA PRO A 260 16.62 1.39 4.31
C PRO A 260 15.97 0.81 3.03
N MET A 261 15.20 -0.27 3.19
CA MET A 261 14.39 -0.81 2.11
C MET A 261 13.38 0.20 1.57
N THR A 262 13.11 0.10 0.28
CA THR A 262 11.99 0.81 -0.34
C THR A 262 10.72 -0.04 -0.30
N ASP A 263 9.56 0.61 -0.48
CA ASP A 263 8.25 -0.04 -0.62
C ASP A 263 8.23 -1.21 -1.62
N LYS A 264 8.95 -1.04 -2.74
CA LYS A 264 9.06 -2.08 -3.78
C LYS A 264 9.83 -3.29 -3.27
N MET A 265 10.88 -3.06 -2.50
CA MET A 265 11.73 -4.12 -1.94
C MET A 265 10.99 -4.90 -0.86
N VAL A 266 10.40 -4.22 0.11
CA VAL A 266 9.56 -4.87 1.15
C VAL A 266 8.52 -5.77 0.47
N ARG A 267 7.75 -5.23 -0.49
CA ARG A 267 6.76 -6.04 -1.23
C ARG A 267 7.39 -7.23 -1.94
N ARG A 268 8.56 -7.05 -2.58
CA ARG A 268 9.26 -8.10 -3.33
C ARG A 268 9.64 -9.27 -2.42
N TYR A 269 10.24 -8.98 -1.26
CA TYR A 269 10.72 -10.00 -0.34
C TYR A 269 9.57 -10.73 0.36
N LEU A 270 8.56 -10.02 0.83
CA LEU A 270 7.36 -10.65 1.38
C LEU A 270 6.68 -11.59 0.37
N CYS A 271 6.48 -11.12 -0.87
CA CYS A 271 5.91 -11.96 -1.92
C CYS A 271 6.79 -13.16 -2.30
N LYS A 272 8.12 -13.01 -2.27
CA LYS A 272 9.08 -14.09 -2.56
C LYS A 272 8.95 -15.20 -1.54
N HIS A 273 9.06 -14.89 -0.24
CA HIS A 273 9.04 -15.90 0.81
C HIS A 273 7.68 -16.58 0.94
N THR A 274 6.60 -15.82 0.91
CA THR A 274 5.25 -16.40 0.97
C THR A 274 4.95 -17.26 -0.26
N LYS A 275 5.39 -16.88 -1.47
CA LYS A 275 5.27 -17.73 -2.65
C LYS A 275 6.05 -19.03 -2.53
N ASN A 276 7.29 -18.96 -2.07
CA ASN A 276 8.18 -20.13 -1.99
C ASN A 276 7.73 -21.14 -0.94
N ARG A 277 7.22 -20.66 0.20
CA ARG A 277 6.88 -21.52 1.34
C ARG A 277 5.39 -21.89 1.40
N LEU A 278 4.49 -20.97 0.97
CA LEU A 278 3.05 -21.18 1.06
C LEU A 278 2.38 -21.31 -0.33
N GLY A 279 3.15 -21.33 -1.41
CA GLY A 279 2.64 -21.44 -2.78
C GLY A 279 1.96 -20.18 -3.32
N VAL A 280 1.74 -19.15 -2.49
CA VAL A 280 1.01 -17.94 -2.88
C VAL A 280 1.75 -16.67 -2.48
N ALA A 281 1.86 -15.70 -3.42
CA ALA A 281 2.54 -14.44 -3.17
C ALA A 281 1.63 -13.46 -2.39
N ILE A 282 1.96 -13.17 -1.16
CA ILE A 282 1.21 -12.27 -0.27
C ILE A 282 1.90 -10.91 -0.18
N SER A 283 1.23 -9.86 -0.62
CA SER A 283 1.70 -8.48 -0.49
C SER A 283 1.34 -7.91 0.89
N PRO A 284 1.96 -6.78 1.34
CA PRO A 284 1.60 -6.15 2.61
C PRO A 284 0.08 -5.93 2.81
N HIS A 285 -0.64 -5.60 1.74
CA HIS A 285 -2.10 -5.49 1.81
C HIS A 285 -2.80 -6.86 2.00
N GLY A 286 -2.16 -7.96 1.58
CA GLY A 286 -2.63 -9.32 1.83
C GLY A 286 -2.57 -9.70 3.31
N PHE A 287 -1.54 -9.26 4.04
CA PHE A 287 -1.44 -9.42 5.50
C PHE A 287 -2.63 -8.78 6.22
N ARG A 288 -2.99 -7.55 5.83
CA ARG A 288 -4.15 -6.86 6.40
C ARG A 288 -5.46 -7.62 6.17
N ARG A 289 -5.63 -8.23 4.98
CA ARG A 289 -6.80 -9.08 4.71
C ARG A 289 -6.77 -10.37 5.51
N GLY A 290 -5.59 -11.01 5.60
CA GLY A 290 -5.39 -12.20 6.43
C GLY A 290 -5.75 -11.94 7.90
N ALA A 291 -5.31 -10.81 8.45
CA ALA A 291 -5.63 -10.39 9.81
C ALA A 291 -7.14 -10.17 10.01
N ALA A 292 -7.81 -9.47 9.10
CA ALA A 292 -9.26 -9.27 9.18
C ALA A 292 -10.03 -10.59 9.12
N SER A 293 -9.66 -11.47 8.18
CA SER A 293 -10.30 -12.77 8.02
C SER A 293 -10.06 -13.67 9.22
N PHE A 294 -8.85 -13.64 9.77
CA PHE A 294 -8.49 -14.42 10.96
C PHE A 294 -9.26 -13.96 12.20
N LEU A 295 -9.33 -12.65 12.47
CA LEU A 295 -10.11 -12.09 13.57
C LEU A 295 -11.61 -12.40 13.44
N ALA A 296 -12.16 -12.24 12.23
CA ALA A 296 -13.56 -12.53 11.97
C ALA A 296 -13.91 -14.02 12.18
N ALA A 297 -12.99 -14.93 11.89
CA ALA A 297 -13.17 -16.37 12.09
C ALA A 297 -12.94 -16.81 13.53
N ALA A 298 -11.92 -16.23 14.20
CA ALA A 298 -11.52 -16.65 15.55
C ALA A 298 -12.40 -16.01 16.64
N ASP A 299 -12.89 -14.79 16.41
CA ASP A 299 -13.76 -14.07 17.34
C ASP A 299 -14.89 -13.33 16.61
N PRO A 300 -15.93 -14.04 16.15
CA PRO A 300 -17.05 -13.45 15.42
C PRO A 300 -17.81 -12.38 16.23
N LYS A 301 -17.75 -12.45 17.57
CA LYS A 301 -18.39 -11.46 18.45
C LYS A 301 -17.64 -10.14 18.49
N ASN A 302 -16.35 -10.15 18.13
CA ASN A 302 -15.48 -8.97 18.15
C ASN A 302 -15.06 -8.51 16.73
N ILE A 303 -15.93 -8.66 15.76
CA ILE A 303 -15.68 -8.22 14.37
C ILE A 303 -15.31 -6.73 14.29
N ARG A 304 -15.69 -5.94 15.30
CA ARG A 304 -15.31 -4.53 15.46
C ARG A 304 -13.79 -4.40 15.61
N ALA A 305 -13.12 -5.30 16.31
CA ALA A 305 -11.66 -5.29 16.47
C ALA A 305 -10.95 -5.42 15.12
N ALA A 306 -11.48 -6.20 14.17
CA ALA A 306 -10.93 -6.30 12.82
C ALA A 306 -11.04 -4.97 12.06
N LYS A 307 -12.15 -4.24 12.22
CA LYS A 307 -12.35 -2.90 11.64
C LYS A 307 -11.37 -1.90 12.23
N ASP A 308 -11.23 -1.89 13.56
CA ASP A 308 -10.35 -1.00 14.29
C ASP A 308 -8.89 -1.22 13.94
N LEU A 309 -8.44 -2.50 13.93
CA LEU A 309 -7.10 -2.90 13.51
C LEU A 309 -6.75 -2.41 12.11
N LEU A 310 -7.71 -2.46 11.18
CA LEU A 310 -7.47 -2.13 9.79
C LEU A 310 -7.80 -0.67 9.45
N GLN A 311 -8.45 0.07 10.33
CA GLN A 311 -8.92 1.44 10.09
C GLN A 311 -9.60 1.56 8.70
N HIS A 312 -10.51 0.61 8.39
CA HIS A 312 -11.19 0.59 7.09
C HIS A 312 -12.35 1.57 7.05
N ASN A 313 -12.25 2.58 6.19
CA ASN A 313 -13.36 3.52 5.91
C ASN A 313 -14.54 2.87 5.18
N SER A 314 -14.42 1.65 4.64
CA SER A 314 -15.42 1.02 3.79
C SER A 314 -16.61 0.40 4.53
N PHE A 315 -16.61 0.36 5.85
CA PHE A 315 -17.82 0.14 6.67
C PHE A 315 -18.54 1.44 6.98
N ALA A 316 -18.15 2.54 6.39
CA ALA A 316 -18.56 3.92 6.67
C ALA A 316 -20.02 4.25 6.34
N ILE A 317 -20.85 3.31 5.94
CA ILE A 317 -22.26 3.61 5.74
C ILE A 317 -23.06 3.44 7.05
N THR A 318 -22.52 2.81 8.07
CA THR A 318 -23.30 2.53 9.28
C THR A 318 -22.78 3.10 10.59
N GLU A 319 -21.52 3.52 10.70
CA GLU A 319 -20.98 3.98 12.00
C GLU A 319 -19.94 5.11 11.86
N GLN A 320 -20.44 6.30 11.66
CA GLN A 320 -19.65 7.54 11.55
C GLN A 320 -19.04 8.04 12.88
N HIS A 321 -19.10 7.29 13.97
CA HIS A 321 -18.87 7.86 15.30
C HIS A 321 -17.97 7.08 16.28
N TYR A 322 -17.25 6.07 15.86
CA TYR A 322 -16.29 5.46 16.79
C TYR A 322 -14.95 5.34 16.10
N ILE A 323 -13.90 6.06 16.63
CA ILE A 323 -12.69 5.39 17.07
C ILE A 323 -11.48 6.29 17.12
N HIS A 324 -10.93 6.41 18.32
CA HIS A 324 -9.60 6.96 18.60
C HIS A 324 -8.55 5.83 18.61
N GLY A 325 -7.25 6.18 18.43
CA GLY A 325 -6.12 5.25 18.32
C GLY A 325 -5.99 4.14 19.39
N ALA A 326 -6.70 4.29 20.52
CA ALA A 326 -6.81 3.24 21.55
C ALA A 326 -7.42 1.91 21.05
N ASN A 327 -8.14 1.94 19.92
CA ASN A 327 -8.81 0.75 19.39
C ASN A 327 -7.91 -0.08 18.49
N SER A 328 -6.95 0.53 17.76
CA SER A 328 -5.95 -0.22 17.01
C SER A 328 -5.02 -1.00 17.94
N ARG A 329 -4.70 -0.43 19.11
CA ARG A 329 -3.91 -1.09 20.15
C ARG A 329 -4.62 -2.31 20.72
N ARG A 330 -5.92 -2.19 21.10
CA ARG A 330 -6.73 -3.31 21.60
C ARG A 330 -6.89 -4.40 20.53
N ALA A 331 -7.15 -4.01 19.28
CA ALA A 331 -7.29 -4.95 18.17
C ALA A 331 -5.96 -5.65 17.85
N GLY A 332 -4.84 -4.95 17.95
CA GLY A 332 -3.49 -5.53 17.84
C GLY A 332 -3.21 -6.55 18.94
N HIS A 333 -3.56 -6.23 20.17
CA HIS A 333 -3.44 -7.15 21.32
C HIS A 333 -4.31 -8.39 21.14
N SER A 334 -5.57 -8.24 20.74
CA SER A 334 -6.46 -9.38 20.47
C SER A 334 -5.91 -10.28 19.37
N LEU A 335 -5.42 -9.70 18.28
CA LEU A 335 -4.81 -10.44 17.16
C LEU A 335 -3.56 -11.21 17.65
N ALA A 336 -2.65 -10.55 18.36
CA ALA A 336 -1.43 -11.16 18.86
C ALA A 336 -1.73 -12.33 19.82
N ASN A 337 -2.66 -12.15 20.75
CA ASN A 337 -3.06 -13.20 21.71
C ASN A 337 -3.70 -14.41 21.00
N ILE A 338 -4.57 -14.18 20.01
CA ILE A 338 -5.21 -15.26 19.25
C ILE A 338 -4.18 -16.01 18.41
N ILE A 339 -3.22 -15.31 17.80
CA ILE A 339 -2.13 -15.93 17.03
C ILE A 339 -1.29 -16.80 17.96
N ALA A 340 -0.86 -16.27 19.10
CA ALA A 340 -0.05 -17.00 20.06
C ALA A 340 -0.77 -18.26 20.59
N ALA A 341 -2.03 -18.13 20.99
CA ALA A 341 -2.85 -19.26 21.47
C ALA A 341 -3.05 -20.34 20.39
N LYS A 342 -3.24 -19.94 19.13
CA LYS A 342 -3.42 -20.89 18.04
C LYS A 342 -2.10 -21.52 17.58
N ALA A 343 -0.99 -20.80 17.63
CA ALA A 343 0.34 -21.36 17.38
C ALA A 343 0.69 -22.44 18.41
N ALA A 344 0.49 -22.16 19.70
CA ALA A 344 0.72 -23.13 20.78
C ALA A 344 -0.15 -24.40 20.65
N ALA A 345 -1.43 -24.26 20.27
CA ALA A 345 -2.35 -25.40 20.11
C ALA A 345 -1.99 -26.33 18.93
N PHE A 346 -1.11 -25.90 18.01
CA PHE A 346 -0.61 -26.75 16.93
C PHE A 346 0.64 -27.53 17.34
N ASP A 347 1.43 -27.02 18.30
CA ASP A 347 2.62 -27.71 18.81
C ASP A 347 2.25 -28.85 19.78
N ASP A 348 1.09 -28.76 20.47
CA ASP A 348 0.59 -29.80 21.40
C ASP A 348 -0.16 -30.96 20.69
N GLY A 349 -0.38 -30.88 19.36
CA GLY A 349 -1.15 -31.84 18.56
C GLY A 349 -0.31 -32.74 17.66
N THR A 350 1.01 -32.73 17.79
CA THR A 350 1.97 -33.67 17.18
C THR A 350 2.70 -34.41 18.26
#